data_5540846f6fc568320936ad1145baa318
#
_entry.id   5540846f6fc568320936ad1145baa318
#
_cell.length_a   1.000
_cell.length_b   1.000
_cell.length_c   1.000
_cell.angle_alpha   90.00
_cell.angle_beta   90.00
_cell.angle_gamma   90.00
#
_symmetry.space_group_name_H-M   'P 1'
#
loop_
_entity.id
_entity.type
_entity.pdbx_description
1 polymer ?
#
loop_
_entity_poly.entity_id
_entity_poly.type
_entity_poly.pdbx_seq_one_letter_code
_entity_poly.pdbx_strand_id
1 'polypeptide(L)'
;MAAVPSPRARARFLAALLLPLLILVACSAGNASPSATAFMPTIPPTVAPTAVAAAFPVTLTDDEGTAVTISSKPQKIVSLTPASTEILFAIGAGPTVVGTTNFDDYPPEAIPLPDVATYTSVDVEKIVGLGTDLVIAGGNNFNPPASITKLRSLGIPVLVTYAKDVAGVLSDINLVGKAAGESAAADALATSMGAQFDAIRAVTSGATHPKVFYELDATSKIYTTTDASFLQEMIQIAGGDPITTGSTTNSEISLEKLIAANPAVIVLGDAAYGVTADQVKARPGWATIQAVQTGSIVGVNDIIVSRPGPRLVLGLLDLLRAIHPEIALPSGLPSPVPAASPAASTP
;
A
#
# COMPACT_ATOMS: atom_id res chain seq x y z
N MET A 1 -38.67 -19.57 -32.29
CA MET A 1 -38.96 -21.01 -32.37
C MET A 1 -37.64 -21.74 -32.35
N ALA A 2 -37.28 -22.56 -31.50
CA ALA A 2 -37.64 -23.43 -30.44
C ALA A 2 -36.41 -23.48 -29.47
N ALA A 3 -36.55 -23.31 -28.22
CA ALA A 3 -36.93 -24.21 -27.14
C ALA A 3 -35.70 -24.96 -26.54
N VAL A 4 -35.43 -24.62 -25.29
CA VAL A 4 -34.59 -25.29 -24.29
C VAL A 4 -35.14 -26.68 -24.01
N PRO A 5 -34.33 -27.66 -23.55
CA PRO A 5 -34.60 -28.14 -22.21
C PRO A 5 -33.39 -28.47 -21.33
N SER A 6 -33.54 -28.22 -20.01
CA SER A 6 -32.80 -28.85 -18.93
C SER A 6 -33.33 -30.27 -18.66
N PRO A 7 -32.57 -31.16 -18.06
CA PRO A 7 -33.18 -32.01 -17.05
C PRO A 7 -32.40 -32.14 -15.71
N ARG A 8 -33.23 -32.20 -14.68
CA ARG A 8 -32.97 -32.76 -13.34
C ARG A 8 -32.97 -34.29 -13.42
N ALA A 9 -32.22 -34.98 -12.51
CA ALA A 9 -32.74 -35.87 -11.49
C ALA A 9 -31.71 -36.95 -11.05
N ARG A 10 -31.45 -36.97 -9.77
CA ARG A 10 -31.67 -38.10 -8.83
C ARG A 10 -30.84 -39.38 -9.02
N ALA A 11 -30.10 -39.77 -7.98
CA ALA A 11 -30.44 -40.97 -7.18
C ALA A 11 -29.50 -41.09 -5.93
N ARG A 12 -30.16 -41.35 -4.84
CA ARG A 12 -29.62 -41.79 -3.53
C ARG A 12 -29.22 -43.26 -3.62
N PHE A 13 -28.19 -43.67 -2.88
CA PHE A 13 -28.17 -45.02 -2.29
C PHE A 13 -27.41 -44.97 -0.95
N LEU A 14 -28.14 -45.38 0.09
CA LEU A 14 -27.67 -45.83 1.42
C LEU A 14 -27.13 -47.26 1.31
N ALA A 15 -26.09 -47.59 2.05
CA ALA A 15 -25.95 -48.88 2.66
C ALA A 15 -25.02 -48.82 3.88
N ALA A 16 -25.59 -49.11 5.03
CA ALA A 16 -24.93 -49.38 6.29
C ALA A 16 -24.43 -50.85 6.35
N LEU A 17 -23.32 -51.14 6.99
CA LEU A 17 -23.07 -52.44 7.58
C LEU A 17 -22.12 -52.36 8.79
N LEU A 18 -22.58 -53.00 9.83
CA LEU A 18 -22.23 -53.29 11.19
C LEU A 18 -20.82 -53.87 11.47
N LEU A 19 -20.40 -53.57 12.71
CA LEU A 19 -19.39 -54.10 13.64
C LEU A 19 -19.18 -55.66 13.58
N PRO A 20 -18.06 -56.24 14.11
CA PRO A 20 -17.95 -56.39 15.57
C PRO A 20 -16.54 -56.20 16.21
N LEU A 21 -16.65 -55.84 17.45
CA LEU A 21 -15.84 -55.88 18.66
C LEU A 21 -14.99 -57.17 18.81
N LEU A 22 -13.69 -57.06 19.10
CA LEU A 22 -12.89 -58.11 19.74
C LEU A 22 -11.97 -57.50 20.80
N ILE A 23 -12.30 -57.78 22.06
CA ILE A 23 -11.51 -57.52 23.26
C ILE A 23 -10.44 -58.58 23.39
N LEU A 24 -9.18 -58.19 23.54
CA LEU A 24 -8.12 -59.06 24.09
C LEU A 24 -7.41 -58.33 25.22
N VAL A 25 -7.69 -58.80 26.42
CA VAL A 25 -6.97 -58.47 27.65
C VAL A 25 -5.70 -59.33 27.67
N ALA A 26 -4.54 -58.70 27.84
CA ALA A 26 -3.32 -59.38 28.27
C ALA A 26 -2.67 -58.50 29.36
N CYS A 27 -2.77 -58.99 30.58
CA CYS A 27 -1.94 -58.62 31.73
C CYS A 27 -0.49 -58.99 31.46
N SER A 28 0.45 -58.09 31.63
CA SER A 28 1.83 -58.47 31.98
C SER A 28 2.37 -57.43 32.96
N ALA A 29 2.97 -57.99 34.02
CA ALA A 29 3.44 -57.27 35.19
C ALA A 29 4.77 -56.57 35.03
N GLY A 30 4.89 -55.47 35.69
CA GLY A 30 6.01 -54.99 36.46
C GLY A 30 7.32 -54.66 35.78
N ASN A 31 7.60 -53.36 35.71
CA ASN A 31 8.90 -52.84 36.18
C ASN A 31 8.71 -51.33 36.49
N ALA A 32 8.80 -50.99 37.75
CA ALA A 32 8.85 -49.63 38.22
C ALA A 32 10.26 -49.06 37.94
N SER A 33 10.39 -48.14 37.00
CA SER A 33 11.53 -47.26 36.87
C SER A 33 11.22 -45.93 37.58
N PRO A 34 12.16 -45.37 38.33
CA PRO A 34 11.93 -44.15 39.09
C PRO A 34 11.71 -42.97 38.12
N SER A 35 10.58 -42.28 38.26
CA SER A 35 10.30 -41.00 37.60
C SER A 35 11.33 -39.96 38.00
N ALA A 36 12.23 -39.63 37.11
CA ALA A 36 13.01 -38.41 37.21
C ALA A 36 12.06 -37.24 37.06
N THR A 37 11.83 -36.50 38.13
CA THR A 37 11.12 -35.22 38.13
C THR A 37 11.99 -34.25 37.35
N ALA A 38 11.63 -34.03 36.06
CA ALA A 38 12.24 -32.97 35.25
C ALA A 38 11.86 -31.62 35.86
N PHE A 39 12.81 -30.95 36.46
CA PHE A 39 12.72 -29.52 36.78
C PHE A 39 12.55 -28.79 35.47
N MET A 40 11.32 -28.38 35.12
CA MET A 40 11.09 -27.36 34.10
C MET A 40 11.57 -26.02 34.67
N PRO A 41 12.54 -25.35 34.05
CA PRO A 41 12.86 -23.99 34.45
C PRO A 41 11.62 -23.11 34.15
N THR A 42 11.07 -22.53 35.19
CA THR A 42 10.02 -21.53 35.10
C THR A 42 10.67 -20.31 34.43
N ILE A 43 10.40 -20.11 33.13
CA ILE A 43 10.76 -18.87 32.43
C ILE A 43 9.92 -17.78 33.10
N PRO A 44 10.53 -16.74 33.71
CA PRO A 44 9.76 -15.63 34.23
C PRO A 44 8.95 -15.02 33.06
N PRO A 45 7.71 -14.58 33.28
CA PRO A 45 6.94 -13.95 32.24
C PRO A 45 7.73 -12.78 31.70
N THR A 46 8.10 -12.84 30.42
CA THR A 46 8.66 -11.69 29.70
C THR A 46 7.57 -10.62 29.76
N VAL A 47 7.77 -9.60 30.57
CA VAL A 47 6.93 -8.41 30.62
C VAL A 47 7.05 -7.79 29.23
N ALA A 48 6.00 -7.92 28.41
CA ALA A 48 5.91 -7.18 27.17
C ALA A 48 6.13 -5.70 27.50
N PRO A 49 6.95 -4.96 26.74
CA PRO A 49 7.15 -3.54 26.99
C PRO A 49 5.78 -2.88 27.00
N THR A 50 5.42 -2.28 28.13
CA THR A 50 4.20 -1.50 28.25
C THR A 50 4.35 -0.36 27.25
N ALA A 51 3.59 -0.40 26.16
CA ALA A 51 3.53 0.67 25.19
C ALA A 51 3.18 1.95 25.97
N VAL A 52 4.11 2.91 26.02
CA VAL A 52 3.86 4.21 26.64
C VAL A 52 2.80 4.87 25.75
N ALA A 53 1.57 4.96 26.26
CA ALA A 53 0.50 5.67 25.57
C ALA A 53 0.98 7.10 25.30
N ALA A 54 0.77 7.59 24.08
CA ALA A 54 1.14 8.96 23.73
C ALA A 54 0.49 9.93 24.73
N ALA A 55 1.32 10.67 25.44
CA ALA A 55 0.82 11.63 26.43
C ALA A 55 0.33 12.88 25.69
N PHE A 56 -0.94 13.23 25.84
CA PHE A 56 -1.49 14.51 25.38
C PHE A 56 -1.45 15.54 26.51
N PRO A 57 -1.28 16.84 26.19
CA PRO A 57 -1.13 17.43 24.86
C PRO A 57 0.20 17.03 24.19
N VAL A 58 0.17 16.91 22.84
CA VAL A 58 1.37 16.69 22.05
C VAL A 58 1.50 17.82 21.01
N THR A 59 2.75 18.29 20.80
CA THR A 59 3.06 19.23 19.71
C THR A 59 3.97 18.52 18.72
N LEU A 60 3.55 18.47 17.46
CA LEU A 60 4.23 17.80 16.35
C LEU A 60 4.57 18.81 15.29
N THR A 61 5.69 18.63 14.60
CA THR A 61 6.03 19.41 13.40
C THR A 61 5.61 18.60 12.19
N ASP A 62 4.76 19.17 11.34
CA ASP A 62 4.30 18.55 10.10
C ASP A 62 5.32 18.72 8.96
N ASP A 63 5.05 18.12 7.80
CA ASP A 63 5.95 18.15 6.65
C ASP A 63 6.05 19.51 5.95
N GLU A 64 5.16 20.44 6.29
CA GLU A 64 5.27 21.85 5.90
C GLU A 64 6.07 22.68 6.92
N GLY A 65 6.58 22.06 7.99
CA GLY A 65 7.31 22.71 9.08
C GLY A 65 6.40 23.44 10.06
N THR A 66 5.10 23.18 10.04
CA THR A 66 4.13 23.80 10.95
C THR A 66 4.08 23.02 12.26
N ALA A 67 4.19 23.74 13.40
CA ALA A 67 3.96 23.15 14.71
C ALA A 67 2.45 23.01 14.97
N VAL A 68 1.97 21.78 15.14
CA VAL A 68 0.57 21.44 15.39
C VAL A 68 0.43 20.89 16.79
N THR A 69 -0.37 21.56 17.63
CA THR A 69 -0.65 21.11 18.99
C THR A 69 -2.01 20.40 19.05
N ILE A 70 -2.00 19.17 19.54
CA ILE A 70 -3.18 18.33 19.73
C ILE A 70 -3.38 18.19 21.24
N SER A 71 -4.46 18.75 21.76
CA SER A 71 -4.67 18.93 23.21
C SER A 71 -5.06 17.63 23.93
N SER A 72 -5.74 16.72 23.24
CA SER A 72 -6.20 15.43 23.77
C SER A 72 -6.19 14.37 22.67
N LYS A 73 -6.24 13.08 23.03
CA LYS A 73 -6.35 12.00 22.05
C LYS A 73 -7.58 12.22 21.16
N PRO A 74 -7.41 12.34 19.84
CA PRO A 74 -8.51 12.59 18.90
C PRO A 74 -9.55 11.47 18.93
N GLN A 75 -10.82 11.86 18.83
CA GLN A 75 -11.97 10.95 18.78
C GLN A 75 -12.68 11.03 17.43
N LYS A 76 -12.47 12.11 16.68
CA LYS A 76 -13.09 12.38 15.38
C LYS A 76 -12.07 12.93 14.40
N ILE A 77 -11.44 12.02 13.66
CA ILE A 77 -10.38 12.32 12.70
C ILE A 77 -11.00 12.40 11.30
N VAL A 78 -10.63 13.44 10.55
CA VAL A 78 -10.89 13.52 9.12
C VAL A 78 -9.58 13.28 8.37
N SER A 79 -9.62 12.41 7.35
CA SER A 79 -8.52 12.16 6.44
C SER A 79 -8.79 12.82 5.09
N LEU A 80 -7.86 13.62 4.59
CA LEU A 80 -7.98 14.31 3.31
C LEU A 80 -7.11 13.72 2.20
N THR A 81 -6.55 12.52 2.43
CA THR A 81 -5.84 11.73 1.40
C THR A 81 -6.02 10.24 1.63
N PRO A 82 -6.09 9.42 0.57
CA PRO A 82 -6.17 7.97 0.72
C PRO A 82 -4.98 7.36 1.47
N ALA A 83 -3.77 7.91 1.32
CA ALA A 83 -2.59 7.44 2.05
C ALA A 83 -2.77 7.58 3.56
N SER A 84 -3.23 8.75 4.03
CA SER A 84 -3.50 9.00 5.45
C SER A 84 -4.62 8.12 5.98
N THR A 85 -5.66 7.90 5.18
CA THR A 85 -6.76 6.97 5.53
C THR A 85 -6.21 5.56 5.76
N GLU A 86 -5.43 5.04 4.82
CA GLU A 86 -4.81 3.72 4.96
C GLU A 86 -3.92 3.63 6.21
N ILE A 87 -3.13 4.67 6.51
CA ILE A 87 -2.29 4.71 7.70
C ILE A 87 -3.15 4.65 8.97
N LEU A 88 -4.19 5.50 9.09
CA LEU A 88 -5.08 5.54 10.24
C LEU A 88 -5.73 4.19 10.53
N PHE A 89 -6.21 3.52 9.49
CA PHE A 89 -6.80 2.19 9.65
C PHE A 89 -5.76 1.13 10.01
N ALA A 90 -4.59 1.14 9.39
CA ALA A 90 -3.52 0.17 9.64
C ALA A 90 -2.95 0.25 11.06
N ILE A 91 -2.92 1.44 11.68
CA ILE A 91 -2.45 1.63 13.06
C ILE A 91 -3.57 1.47 14.11
N GLY A 92 -4.80 1.12 13.69
CA GLY A 92 -5.93 0.89 14.59
C GLY A 92 -6.75 2.13 14.95
N ALA A 93 -6.46 3.31 14.36
CA ALA A 93 -7.25 4.53 14.54
C ALA A 93 -8.52 4.60 13.65
N GLY A 94 -8.77 3.60 12.81
CA GLY A 94 -9.94 3.54 11.92
C GLY A 94 -11.28 3.89 12.57
N PRO A 95 -11.60 3.37 13.78
CA PRO A 95 -12.86 3.70 14.46
C PRO A 95 -13.06 5.18 14.80
N THR A 96 -12.00 5.99 14.81
CA THR A 96 -12.08 7.45 15.03
C THR A 96 -12.21 8.24 13.73
N VAL A 97 -12.06 7.61 12.56
CA VAL A 97 -12.19 8.29 11.27
C VAL A 97 -13.67 8.54 10.98
N VAL A 98 -14.04 9.82 10.80
CA VAL A 98 -15.43 10.25 10.59
C VAL A 98 -15.69 10.85 9.20
N GLY A 99 -14.67 11.03 8.38
CA GLY A 99 -14.77 11.54 7.01
C GLY A 99 -13.49 11.32 6.22
N THR A 100 -13.64 11.07 4.92
CA THR A 100 -12.58 10.71 3.97
C THR A 100 -12.75 11.48 2.66
N THR A 101 -12.02 11.12 1.61
CA THR A 101 -12.19 11.67 0.28
C THR A 101 -13.03 10.74 -0.60
N ASN A 102 -13.58 11.26 -1.70
CA ASN A 102 -14.37 10.47 -2.66
C ASN A 102 -13.54 9.48 -3.51
N PHE A 103 -12.23 9.38 -3.29
CA PHE A 103 -11.34 8.41 -3.93
C PHE A 103 -10.62 7.50 -2.93
N ASP A 104 -11.11 7.46 -1.70
CA ASP A 104 -10.71 6.46 -0.72
C ASP A 104 -11.38 5.12 -1.06
N ASP A 105 -10.58 4.20 -1.60
CA ASP A 105 -10.99 2.87 -2.08
C ASP A 105 -10.53 1.73 -1.17
N TYR A 106 -9.75 2.07 -0.14
CA TYR A 106 -9.17 1.11 0.79
C TYR A 106 -8.89 1.76 2.17
N PRO A 107 -9.07 1.00 3.28
CA PRO A 107 -9.66 -0.34 3.34
C PRO A 107 -11.18 -0.31 3.11
N PRO A 108 -11.84 -1.47 2.95
CA PRO A 108 -13.29 -1.52 2.72
C PRO A 108 -14.13 -0.79 3.77
N GLU A 109 -13.64 -0.71 5.00
CA GLU A 109 -14.28 -0.01 6.12
C GLU A 109 -14.29 1.51 5.95
N ALA A 110 -13.38 2.07 5.14
CA ALA A 110 -13.34 3.49 4.84
C ALA A 110 -14.38 3.92 3.79
N ILE A 111 -14.75 3.03 2.86
CA ILE A 111 -15.63 3.32 1.72
C ILE A 111 -17.00 3.91 2.13
N PRO A 112 -17.68 3.43 3.21
CA PRO A 112 -18.98 3.97 3.60
C PRO A 112 -18.90 5.30 4.37
N LEU A 113 -17.70 5.81 4.67
CA LEU A 113 -17.54 7.06 5.42
C LEU A 113 -17.95 8.26 4.56
N PRO A 114 -18.38 9.37 5.20
CA PRO A 114 -18.76 10.58 4.49
C PRO A 114 -17.61 11.18 3.67
N ASP A 115 -17.81 11.41 2.37
CA ASP A 115 -16.87 12.16 1.54
C ASP A 115 -16.85 13.63 1.96
N VAL A 116 -15.70 14.16 2.35
CA VAL A 116 -15.51 15.55 2.75
C VAL A 116 -14.54 16.29 1.84
N ALA A 117 -13.94 15.61 0.87
CA ALA A 117 -13.03 16.22 -0.09
C ALA A 117 -13.05 15.51 -1.45
N THR A 118 -12.68 16.27 -2.49
CA THR A 118 -12.39 15.81 -3.83
C THR A 118 -10.97 16.26 -4.22
N TYR A 119 -10.50 15.96 -5.44
CA TYR A 119 -9.21 16.45 -5.94
C TYR A 119 -9.07 17.99 -5.93
N THR A 120 -10.17 18.71 -6.02
CA THR A 120 -10.17 20.18 -6.22
C THR A 120 -10.81 20.95 -5.08
N SER A 121 -11.43 20.26 -4.13
CA SER A 121 -12.21 20.92 -3.07
C SER A 121 -12.19 20.17 -1.76
N VAL A 122 -12.31 20.91 -0.66
CA VAL A 122 -12.51 20.41 0.70
C VAL A 122 -13.76 21.07 1.27
N ASP A 123 -14.70 20.28 1.73
CA ASP A 123 -15.96 20.76 2.37
C ASP A 123 -15.71 21.07 3.86
N VAL A 124 -15.25 22.28 4.12
CA VAL A 124 -14.91 22.75 5.47
C VAL A 124 -16.16 22.74 6.38
N GLU A 125 -17.34 23.06 5.85
CA GLU A 125 -18.58 23.09 6.63
C GLU A 125 -18.97 21.70 7.10
N LYS A 126 -18.86 20.70 6.22
CA LYS A 126 -19.10 19.30 6.54
C LYS A 126 -18.12 18.77 7.57
N ILE A 127 -16.82 19.10 7.44
CA ILE A 127 -15.78 18.73 8.41
C ILE A 127 -16.11 19.29 9.81
N VAL A 128 -16.49 20.58 9.89
CA VAL A 128 -16.90 21.20 11.15
C VAL A 128 -18.18 20.54 11.69
N GLY A 129 -19.16 20.26 10.81
CA GLY A 129 -20.44 19.62 11.17
C GLY A 129 -20.26 18.19 11.74
N LEU A 130 -19.21 17.48 11.34
CA LEU A 130 -18.85 16.16 11.90
C LEU A 130 -18.29 16.27 13.32
N GLY A 131 -17.96 17.48 13.79
CA GLY A 131 -17.35 17.72 15.10
C GLY A 131 -15.90 17.25 15.14
N THR A 132 -15.17 17.41 14.04
CA THR A 132 -13.80 16.97 13.85
C THR A 132 -12.85 17.64 14.84
N ASP A 133 -11.97 16.85 15.45
CA ASP A 133 -10.96 17.30 16.41
C ASP A 133 -9.52 17.14 15.92
N LEU A 134 -9.31 16.47 14.77
CA LEU A 134 -8.04 16.40 14.03
C LEU A 134 -8.31 16.20 12.55
N VAL A 135 -7.54 16.89 11.71
CA VAL A 135 -7.49 16.68 10.26
C VAL A 135 -6.08 16.23 9.87
N ILE A 136 -5.97 15.16 9.08
CA ILE A 136 -4.73 14.76 8.40
C ILE A 136 -4.88 15.15 6.94
N ALA A 137 -3.96 15.98 6.42
CA ALA A 137 -4.00 16.53 5.09
C ALA A 137 -2.73 16.19 4.29
N GLY A 138 -2.82 16.18 2.96
CA GLY A 138 -1.71 15.83 2.05
C GLY A 138 -0.92 17.04 1.52
N GLY A 139 -1.04 18.19 2.15
CA GLY A 139 -0.33 19.41 1.75
C GLY A 139 -0.89 20.08 0.50
N ASN A 140 -0.19 21.12 0.04
CA ASN A 140 -0.65 22.04 -0.99
C ASN A 140 -0.85 21.41 -2.38
N ASN A 141 -0.23 20.27 -2.64
CA ASN A 141 -0.38 19.57 -3.91
C ASN A 141 -1.66 18.69 -3.97
N PHE A 142 -2.24 18.37 -2.81
CA PHE A 142 -3.40 17.49 -2.70
C PHE A 142 -4.64 18.19 -2.16
N ASN A 143 -4.43 19.18 -1.29
CA ASN A 143 -5.53 19.89 -0.65
C ASN A 143 -5.37 21.41 -0.84
N PRO A 144 -6.45 22.16 -1.19
CA PRO A 144 -6.36 23.60 -1.37
C PRO A 144 -5.82 24.32 -0.12
N PRO A 145 -4.75 25.13 -0.20
CA PRO A 145 -4.15 25.81 0.96
C PRO A 145 -5.15 26.69 1.72
N ALA A 146 -6.10 27.28 1.02
CA ALA A 146 -7.15 28.09 1.63
C ALA A 146 -8.05 27.27 2.59
N SER A 147 -8.32 25.99 2.27
CA SER A 147 -9.12 25.10 3.11
C SER A 147 -8.36 24.72 4.38
N ILE A 148 -7.06 24.40 4.25
CA ILE A 148 -6.16 24.12 5.39
C ILE A 148 -6.11 25.33 6.33
N THR A 149 -5.87 26.51 5.79
CA THR A 149 -5.85 27.77 6.55
C THR A 149 -7.18 28.04 7.24
N LYS A 150 -8.29 27.78 6.56
CA LYS A 150 -9.63 27.97 7.11
C LYS A 150 -9.90 27.02 8.28
N LEU A 151 -9.58 25.72 8.14
CA LEU A 151 -9.73 24.76 9.23
C LEU A 151 -8.90 25.15 10.46
N ARG A 152 -7.64 25.53 10.27
CA ARG A 152 -6.76 26.02 11.35
C ARG A 152 -7.34 27.27 12.03
N SER A 153 -7.93 28.21 11.26
CA SER A 153 -8.56 29.43 11.81
C SER A 153 -9.82 29.15 12.63
N LEU A 154 -10.45 28.00 12.41
CA LEU A 154 -11.61 27.52 13.19
C LEU A 154 -11.18 26.73 14.46
N GLY A 155 -9.88 26.66 14.75
CA GLY A 155 -9.34 25.98 15.91
C GLY A 155 -9.19 24.45 15.72
N ILE A 156 -9.37 23.92 14.52
CA ILE A 156 -9.17 22.50 14.24
C ILE A 156 -7.69 22.28 13.94
N PRO A 157 -6.97 21.40 14.66
CA PRO A 157 -5.60 21.01 14.33
C PRO A 157 -5.57 20.33 12.97
N VAL A 158 -4.70 20.78 12.07
CA VAL A 158 -4.45 20.16 10.76
C VAL A 158 -2.98 19.78 10.69
N LEU A 159 -2.72 18.48 10.61
CA LEU A 159 -1.40 17.88 10.42
C LEU A 159 -1.23 17.54 8.95
N VAL A 160 -0.19 18.08 8.32
CA VAL A 160 0.13 17.80 6.93
C VAL A 160 1.18 16.72 6.83
N THR A 161 0.91 15.68 6.02
CA THR A 161 1.86 14.62 5.70
C THR A 161 2.10 14.56 4.21
N TYR A 162 3.37 14.58 3.81
CA TYR A 162 3.77 14.61 2.41
C TYR A 162 5.15 13.96 2.21
N ALA A 163 5.15 12.63 2.13
CA ALA A 163 6.37 11.86 1.91
C ALA A 163 7.01 12.16 0.54
N LYS A 164 8.29 12.49 0.52
CA LYS A 164 9.08 12.72 -0.70
C LYS A 164 9.85 11.49 -1.14
N ASP A 165 10.06 10.56 -0.23
CA ASP A 165 10.82 9.33 -0.39
C ASP A 165 10.27 8.24 0.55
N VAL A 166 10.82 7.03 0.45
CA VAL A 166 10.40 5.89 1.29
C VAL A 166 10.64 6.14 2.78
N ALA A 167 11.73 6.84 3.13
CA ALA A 167 12.00 7.19 4.53
C ALA A 167 10.93 8.16 5.07
N GLY A 168 10.49 9.11 4.25
CA GLY A 168 9.37 10.00 4.54
C GLY A 168 8.09 9.25 4.82
N VAL A 169 7.76 8.19 4.04
CA VAL A 169 6.57 7.37 4.29
C VAL A 169 6.60 6.73 5.70
N LEU A 170 7.75 6.18 6.09
CA LEU A 170 7.89 5.59 7.43
C LEU A 170 7.81 6.65 8.54
N SER A 171 8.33 7.86 8.27
CA SER A 171 8.20 9.02 9.16
C SER A 171 6.75 9.47 9.30
N ASP A 172 6.00 9.56 8.20
CA ASP A 172 4.59 9.96 8.18
C ASP A 172 3.71 8.97 8.95
N ILE A 173 3.95 7.66 8.80
CA ILE A 173 3.27 6.64 9.60
C ILE A 173 3.46 6.93 11.09
N ASN A 174 4.70 7.20 11.53
CA ASN A 174 4.99 7.51 12.92
C ASN A 174 4.40 8.85 13.36
N LEU A 175 4.38 9.85 12.48
CA LEU A 175 3.82 11.16 12.76
C LEU A 175 2.30 11.07 12.96
N VAL A 176 1.60 10.37 12.06
CA VAL A 176 0.16 10.11 12.16
C VAL A 176 -0.16 9.28 13.41
N GLY A 177 0.68 8.27 13.74
CA GLY A 177 0.53 7.47 14.94
C GLY A 177 0.61 8.28 16.23
N LYS A 178 1.57 9.21 16.32
CA LYS A 178 1.67 10.15 17.44
C LYS A 178 0.47 11.07 17.53
N ALA A 179 0.01 11.59 16.38
CA ALA A 179 -1.16 12.47 16.31
C ALA A 179 -2.46 11.77 16.73
N ALA A 180 -2.65 10.52 16.30
CA ALA A 180 -3.84 9.72 16.60
C ALA A 180 -3.79 9.03 17.99
N GLY A 181 -2.63 9.06 18.68
CA GLY A 181 -2.44 8.36 19.96
C GLY A 181 -2.23 6.84 19.81
N GLU A 182 -1.74 6.41 18.65
CA GLU A 182 -1.46 5.01 18.28
C GLU A 182 0.03 4.79 17.97
N SER A 183 0.94 5.44 18.72
CA SER A 183 2.38 5.45 18.45
C SER A 183 2.98 4.06 18.39
N ALA A 184 2.60 3.14 19.30
CA ALA A 184 3.17 1.80 19.33
C ALA A 184 2.82 0.98 18.07
N ALA A 185 1.59 1.08 17.59
CA ALA A 185 1.16 0.41 16.36
C ALA A 185 1.83 1.01 15.12
N ALA A 186 1.99 2.34 15.10
CA ALA A 186 2.69 3.05 14.04
C ALA A 186 4.19 2.67 13.98
N ASP A 187 4.87 2.65 15.12
CA ASP A 187 6.29 2.24 15.22
C ASP A 187 6.48 0.79 14.74
N ALA A 188 5.57 -0.11 15.13
CA ALA A 188 5.62 -1.51 14.71
C ALA A 188 5.40 -1.63 13.18
N LEU A 189 4.43 -0.89 12.62
CA LEU A 189 4.15 -0.87 11.18
C LEU A 189 5.35 -0.32 10.40
N ALA A 190 5.86 0.85 10.77
CA ALA A 190 7.00 1.50 10.12
C ALA A 190 8.26 0.61 10.18
N THR A 191 8.54 -0.02 11.33
CA THR A 191 9.67 -0.95 11.50
C THR A 191 9.51 -2.17 10.58
N SER A 192 8.32 -2.77 10.54
CA SER A 192 8.04 -3.92 9.68
C SER A 192 8.20 -3.57 8.20
N MET A 193 7.66 -2.44 7.77
CA MET A 193 7.79 -1.96 6.38
C MET A 193 9.26 -1.67 6.04
N GLY A 194 10.00 -1.00 6.93
CA GLY A 194 11.44 -0.74 6.75
C GLY A 194 12.24 -2.01 6.52
N ALA A 195 12.02 -3.04 7.35
CA ALA A 195 12.67 -4.34 7.18
C ALA A 195 12.31 -5.02 5.84
N GLN A 196 11.09 -4.85 5.36
CA GLN A 196 10.65 -5.39 4.07
C GLN A 196 11.32 -4.64 2.89
N PHE A 197 11.44 -3.32 2.96
CA PHE A 197 12.22 -2.54 1.98
C PHE A 197 13.68 -2.99 1.95
N ASP A 198 14.30 -3.17 3.11
CA ASP A 198 15.69 -3.61 3.21
C ASP A 198 15.89 -5.03 2.67
N ALA A 199 14.94 -5.94 2.89
CA ALA A 199 14.97 -7.27 2.32
C ALA A 199 14.92 -7.25 0.77
N ILE A 200 14.12 -6.35 0.19
CA ILE A 200 14.06 -6.17 -1.26
C ILE A 200 15.35 -5.57 -1.79
N ARG A 201 15.89 -4.51 -1.16
CA ARG A 201 17.21 -3.94 -1.52
C ARG A 201 18.32 -4.99 -1.48
N ALA A 202 18.30 -5.88 -0.51
CA ALA A 202 19.30 -6.93 -0.37
C ALA A 202 19.29 -7.91 -1.55
N VAL A 203 18.13 -8.33 -2.06
CA VAL A 203 18.03 -9.25 -3.19
C VAL A 203 18.28 -8.57 -4.53
N THR A 204 18.07 -7.26 -4.65
CA THR A 204 18.31 -6.49 -5.88
C THR A 204 19.73 -5.95 -5.98
N SER A 205 20.48 -5.83 -4.87
CA SER A 205 21.82 -5.21 -4.84
C SER A 205 22.87 -5.89 -5.70
N GLY A 206 22.72 -7.18 -6.00
CA GLY A 206 23.62 -7.97 -6.85
C GLY A 206 23.07 -8.24 -8.26
N ALA A 207 21.88 -7.73 -8.56
CA ALA A 207 21.23 -7.94 -9.85
C ALA A 207 21.75 -6.95 -10.91
N THR A 208 21.43 -7.21 -12.17
CA THR A 208 21.57 -6.21 -13.22
C THR A 208 20.59 -5.08 -12.99
N HIS A 209 20.91 -3.86 -13.42
CA HIS A 209 20.01 -2.72 -13.30
C HIS A 209 19.52 -2.32 -14.70
N PRO A 210 18.46 -2.97 -15.24
CA PRO A 210 17.94 -2.64 -16.54
C PRO A 210 17.34 -1.22 -16.55
N LYS A 211 17.49 -0.52 -17.67
CA LYS A 211 16.79 0.76 -17.85
C LYS A 211 15.29 0.55 -17.88
N VAL A 212 14.58 1.26 -17.04
CA VAL A 212 13.15 1.17 -16.85
C VAL A 212 12.47 2.47 -17.24
N PHE A 213 11.53 2.40 -18.17
CA PHE A 213 10.60 3.48 -18.44
C PHE A 213 9.28 3.17 -17.73
N TYR A 214 8.90 4.04 -16.79
CA TYR A 214 7.60 3.96 -16.13
C TYR A 214 6.64 4.90 -16.85
N GLU A 215 5.62 4.34 -17.48
CA GLU A 215 4.61 5.10 -18.18
C GLU A 215 3.54 5.58 -17.21
N LEU A 216 3.44 6.90 -17.02
CA LEU A 216 2.35 7.52 -16.27
C LEU A 216 1.13 7.76 -17.16
N ASP A 217 1.38 8.19 -18.40
CA ASP A 217 0.40 8.39 -19.47
C ASP A 217 1.12 8.58 -20.80
N ALA A 218 0.54 8.09 -21.89
CA ALA A 218 1.03 8.36 -23.24
C ALA A 218 -0.11 8.54 -24.25
N THR A 219 -1.26 9.04 -23.82
CA THR A 219 -2.44 9.25 -24.67
C THR A 219 -2.27 10.42 -25.64
N SER A 220 -1.63 11.50 -25.22
CA SER A 220 -1.38 12.70 -26.06
C SER A 220 0.08 13.12 -26.06
N LYS A 221 0.71 13.08 -24.90
CA LYS A 221 2.12 13.30 -24.65
C LYS A 221 2.64 12.16 -23.78
N ILE A 222 3.93 11.97 -23.77
CA ILE A 222 4.55 10.87 -23.00
C ILE A 222 4.97 11.42 -21.65
N TYR A 223 4.46 10.83 -20.57
CA TYR A 223 4.78 11.20 -19.20
C TYR A 223 5.46 10.05 -18.47
N THR A 224 6.50 10.37 -17.72
CA THR A 224 7.27 9.43 -16.92
C THR A 224 7.70 10.07 -15.59
N THR A 225 8.52 9.39 -14.82
CA THR A 225 9.03 9.87 -13.54
C THR A 225 9.91 11.11 -13.72
N THR A 226 9.83 12.02 -12.76
CA THR A 226 10.74 13.16 -12.63
C THR A 226 12.00 12.77 -11.85
N ASP A 227 13.04 13.61 -11.91
CA ASP A 227 14.23 13.44 -11.11
C ASP A 227 13.91 13.64 -9.61
N ALA A 228 14.58 12.90 -8.75
CA ALA A 228 14.41 12.93 -7.31
C ALA A 228 12.95 12.73 -6.85
N SER A 229 12.17 11.98 -7.64
CA SER A 229 10.79 11.65 -7.29
C SER A 229 10.73 10.37 -6.46
N PHE A 230 9.67 10.26 -5.66
CA PHE A 230 9.33 9.05 -4.91
C PHE A 230 9.31 7.79 -5.81
N LEU A 231 8.69 7.89 -6.99
CA LEU A 231 8.58 6.76 -7.93
C LEU A 231 9.95 6.37 -8.51
N GLN A 232 10.84 7.33 -8.72
CA GLN A 232 12.24 7.04 -9.10
C GLN A 232 12.90 6.17 -8.05
N GLU A 233 12.78 6.50 -6.76
CA GLU A 233 13.34 5.71 -5.66
C GLU A 233 12.74 4.30 -5.61
N MET A 234 11.43 4.17 -5.80
CA MET A 234 10.75 2.86 -5.83
C MET A 234 11.32 1.95 -6.93
N ILE A 235 11.55 2.48 -8.13
CA ILE A 235 12.15 1.72 -9.24
C ILE A 235 13.60 1.32 -8.90
N GLN A 236 14.36 2.21 -8.27
CA GLN A 236 15.73 1.92 -7.84
C GLN A 236 15.80 0.82 -6.78
N ILE A 237 14.90 0.87 -5.79
CA ILE A 237 14.79 -0.19 -4.77
C ILE A 237 14.42 -1.53 -5.42
N ALA A 238 13.55 -1.50 -6.43
CA ALA A 238 13.19 -2.69 -7.22
C ALA A 238 14.32 -3.18 -8.15
N GLY A 239 15.50 -2.53 -8.14
CA GLY A 239 16.67 -2.94 -8.93
C GLY A 239 16.68 -2.40 -10.37
N GLY A 240 15.84 -1.44 -10.72
CA GLY A 240 15.85 -0.80 -12.03
C GLY A 240 16.70 0.47 -12.07
N ASP A 241 17.12 0.87 -13.29
CA ASP A 241 17.69 2.18 -13.63
C ASP A 241 16.59 3.04 -14.27
N PRO A 242 15.92 3.94 -13.50
CA PRO A 242 14.77 4.68 -14.00
C PRO A 242 15.14 5.72 -15.03
N ILE A 243 14.45 5.71 -16.17
CA ILE A 243 14.51 6.79 -17.15
C ILE A 243 13.63 7.92 -16.65
N THR A 244 14.26 9.07 -16.36
CA THR A 244 13.59 10.27 -15.89
C THR A 244 13.58 11.36 -16.96
N THR A 245 12.78 12.40 -16.71
CA THR A 245 12.69 13.54 -17.63
C THR A 245 13.93 14.45 -17.62
N GLY A 246 14.79 14.35 -16.59
CA GLY A 246 15.88 15.29 -16.34
C GLY A 246 15.36 16.61 -15.72
N SER A 247 14.17 16.58 -15.14
CA SER A 247 13.52 17.70 -14.45
C SER A 247 12.90 17.20 -13.15
N THR A 248 12.88 18.01 -12.12
CA THR A 248 12.22 17.70 -10.84
C THR A 248 10.74 18.09 -10.82
N THR A 249 10.25 18.79 -11.85
CA THR A 249 8.89 19.35 -11.86
C THR A 249 8.10 19.06 -13.13
N ASN A 250 8.78 18.73 -14.25
CA ASN A 250 8.13 18.43 -15.52
C ASN A 250 8.27 16.93 -15.83
N SER A 251 7.17 16.22 -15.84
CA SER A 251 7.10 14.79 -16.13
C SER A 251 7.00 14.44 -17.63
N GLU A 252 6.92 15.41 -18.53
CA GLU A 252 6.88 15.18 -19.99
C GLU A 252 8.25 14.79 -20.53
N ILE A 253 8.31 13.72 -21.32
CA ILE A 253 9.51 13.26 -22.06
C ILE A 253 9.22 13.18 -23.55
N SER A 254 10.17 13.59 -24.40
CA SER A 254 9.99 13.42 -25.85
C SER A 254 10.24 11.99 -26.30
N LEU A 255 9.61 11.59 -27.42
CA LEU A 255 9.82 10.26 -28.01
C LEU A 255 11.29 10.04 -28.40
N GLU A 256 11.97 11.06 -28.91
CA GLU A 256 13.39 10.97 -29.26
C GLU A 256 14.25 10.68 -28.04
N LYS A 257 13.98 11.33 -26.91
CA LYS A 257 14.69 11.08 -25.65
C LYS A 257 14.43 9.66 -25.15
N LEU A 258 13.18 9.19 -25.23
CA LEU A 258 12.81 7.84 -24.83
C LEU A 258 13.51 6.77 -25.71
N ILE A 259 13.51 6.96 -27.04
CA ILE A 259 14.20 6.07 -27.99
C ILE A 259 15.71 6.07 -27.71
N ALA A 260 16.31 7.24 -27.50
CA ALA A 260 17.76 7.36 -27.19
C ALA A 260 18.11 6.68 -25.85
N ALA A 261 17.24 6.76 -24.85
CA ALA A 261 17.41 6.08 -23.56
C ALA A 261 17.31 4.55 -23.71
N ASN A 262 16.51 4.08 -24.67
CA ASN A 262 16.32 2.66 -25.04
C ASN A 262 16.05 1.75 -23.83
N PRO A 263 14.87 1.87 -23.15
CA PRO A 263 14.55 1.04 -22.00
C PRO A 263 14.53 -0.45 -22.32
N ALA A 264 15.04 -1.25 -21.39
CA ALA A 264 14.94 -2.70 -21.42
C ALA A 264 13.59 -3.20 -20.89
N VAL A 265 12.95 -2.40 -20.02
CA VAL A 265 11.63 -2.71 -19.45
C VAL A 265 10.75 -1.46 -19.56
N ILE A 266 9.50 -1.65 -19.97
CA ILE A 266 8.42 -0.66 -19.87
C ILE A 266 7.44 -1.12 -18.79
N VAL A 267 7.23 -0.31 -17.78
CA VAL A 267 6.24 -0.53 -16.73
C VAL A 267 5.06 0.41 -16.97
N LEU A 268 3.86 -0.17 -17.11
CA LEU A 268 2.64 0.58 -17.38
C LEU A 268 1.92 0.90 -16.06
N GLY A 269 2.04 2.13 -15.57
CA GLY A 269 1.26 2.66 -14.45
C GLY A 269 -0.19 2.90 -14.87
N ASP A 270 -0.43 3.17 -16.14
CA ASP A 270 -1.74 3.41 -16.71
C ASP A 270 -2.47 2.13 -17.21
N ALA A 271 -1.93 0.94 -16.89
CA ALA A 271 -2.57 -0.33 -17.25
C ALA A 271 -4.01 -0.46 -16.72
N ALA A 272 -4.29 0.08 -15.52
CA ALA A 272 -5.64 0.07 -14.94
C ALA A 272 -6.65 0.91 -15.74
N TYR A 273 -6.17 1.83 -16.57
CA TYR A 273 -6.99 2.65 -17.47
C TYR A 273 -7.12 2.05 -18.86
N GLY A 274 -6.72 0.79 -19.04
CA GLY A 274 -6.92 0.01 -20.25
C GLY A 274 -5.75 0.03 -21.23
N VAL A 275 -4.60 0.59 -20.87
CA VAL A 275 -3.38 0.52 -21.68
C VAL A 275 -2.79 -0.88 -21.59
N THR A 276 -2.51 -1.49 -22.76
CA THR A 276 -1.99 -2.85 -22.86
C THR A 276 -0.64 -2.90 -23.57
N ALA A 277 0.13 -3.95 -23.32
CA ALA A 277 1.40 -4.18 -24.00
C ALA A 277 1.26 -4.19 -25.54
N ASP A 278 0.17 -4.72 -26.07
CA ASP A 278 -0.06 -4.78 -27.53
C ASP A 278 -0.36 -3.38 -28.11
N GLN A 279 -1.08 -2.53 -27.38
CA GLN A 279 -1.26 -1.14 -27.78
C GLN A 279 0.06 -0.39 -27.80
N VAL A 280 0.94 -0.59 -26.79
CA VAL A 280 2.28 0.02 -26.75
C VAL A 280 3.14 -0.43 -27.93
N LYS A 281 3.16 -1.73 -28.24
CA LYS A 281 3.88 -2.28 -29.40
C LYS A 281 3.42 -1.67 -30.74
N ALA A 282 2.13 -1.33 -30.84
CA ALA A 282 1.55 -0.76 -32.05
C ALA A 282 1.78 0.76 -32.20
N ARG A 283 2.36 1.43 -31.21
CA ARG A 283 2.60 2.88 -31.26
C ARG A 283 3.60 3.29 -32.32
N PRO A 284 3.32 4.30 -33.15
CA PRO A 284 4.26 4.81 -34.14
C PRO A 284 5.58 5.25 -33.51
N GLY A 285 6.70 4.80 -34.08
CA GLY A 285 8.05 5.17 -33.63
C GLY A 285 8.62 4.37 -32.48
N TRP A 286 7.83 3.50 -31.80
CA TRP A 286 8.30 2.72 -30.64
C TRP A 286 8.99 1.40 -30.99
N ALA A 287 8.88 0.92 -32.20
CA ALA A 287 9.34 -0.41 -32.64
C ALA A 287 10.84 -0.67 -32.46
N THR A 288 11.66 0.40 -32.32
CA THR A 288 13.12 0.28 -32.11
C THR A 288 13.52 0.16 -30.66
N ILE A 289 12.58 0.41 -29.70
CA ILE A 289 12.84 0.34 -28.27
C ILE A 289 13.03 -1.13 -27.86
N GLN A 290 14.08 -1.43 -27.11
CA GLN A 290 14.43 -2.78 -26.68
C GLN A 290 13.26 -3.49 -25.99
N ALA A 291 12.57 -2.85 -25.03
CA ALA A 291 11.44 -3.43 -24.33
C ALA A 291 10.28 -3.82 -25.27
N VAL A 292 10.07 -3.05 -26.36
CA VAL A 292 9.08 -3.35 -27.37
C VAL A 292 9.47 -4.57 -28.19
N GLN A 293 10.76 -4.68 -28.56
CA GLN A 293 11.30 -5.80 -29.32
C GLN A 293 11.30 -7.11 -28.54
N THR A 294 11.64 -7.06 -27.24
CA THR A 294 11.68 -8.24 -26.37
C THR A 294 10.31 -8.59 -25.78
N GLY A 295 9.34 -7.66 -25.82
CA GLY A 295 8.04 -7.82 -25.19
C GLY A 295 8.07 -7.58 -23.67
N SER A 296 9.11 -6.95 -23.14
CA SER A 296 9.25 -6.62 -21.72
C SER A 296 8.41 -5.40 -21.36
N ILE A 297 7.09 -5.51 -21.51
CA ILE A 297 6.10 -4.47 -21.24
C ILE A 297 5.10 -5.04 -20.24
N VAL A 298 5.08 -4.50 -19.01
CA VAL A 298 4.35 -5.09 -17.87
C VAL A 298 3.49 -4.02 -17.20
N GLY A 299 2.20 -4.32 -17.04
CA GLY A 299 1.30 -3.49 -16.25
C GLY A 299 1.46 -3.73 -14.75
N VAL A 300 1.38 -2.67 -13.95
CA VAL A 300 1.38 -2.73 -12.48
C VAL A 300 0.14 -2.05 -11.92
N ASN A 301 -0.12 -2.27 -10.64
CA ASN A 301 -1.14 -1.51 -9.93
C ASN A 301 -0.55 -0.18 -9.44
N ASP A 302 -0.73 0.89 -10.23
CA ASP A 302 -0.19 2.22 -9.91
C ASP A 302 -0.65 2.74 -8.54
N ILE A 303 -1.86 2.41 -8.12
CA ILE A 303 -2.39 2.87 -6.82
C ILE A 303 -1.50 2.43 -5.66
N ILE A 304 -1.02 1.18 -5.66
CA ILE A 304 -0.15 0.69 -4.59
C ILE A 304 1.34 1.01 -4.83
N VAL A 305 1.72 1.33 -6.07
CA VAL A 305 3.09 1.74 -6.41
C VAL A 305 3.33 3.22 -6.05
N SER A 306 2.34 4.08 -6.28
CA SER A 306 2.48 5.54 -6.14
C SER A 306 1.90 6.11 -4.85
N ARG A 307 1.07 5.36 -4.12
CA ARG A 307 0.42 5.83 -2.88
C ARG A 307 1.37 5.65 -1.67
N PRO A 308 1.81 6.73 -1.01
CA PRO A 308 2.79 6.66 0.08
C PRO A 308 2.13 6.21 1.40
N GLY A 309 1.78 4.93 1.48
CA GLY A 309 1.04 4.35 2.60
C GLY A 309 1.43 2.89 2.90
N PRO A 310 0.66 2.21 3.75
CA PRO A 310 0.98 0.85 4.22
C PRO A 310 1.10 -0.21 3.12
N ARG A 311 0.41 -0.02 1.98
CA ARG A 311 0.45 -0.95 0.85
C ARG A 311 1.64 -0.77 -0.08
N LEU A 312 2.52 0.21 0.19
CA LEU A 312 3.64 0.54 -0.68
C LEU A 312 4.62 -0.62 -0.90
N VAL A 313 4.78 -1.49 0.11
CA VAL A 313 5.61 -2.71 -0.05
C VAL A 313 5.02 -3.65 -1.12
N LEU A 314 3.70 -3.75 -1.23
CA LEU A 314 3.04 -4.53 -2.29
C LEU A 314 3.33 -3.93 -3.67
N GLY A 315 3.28 -2.60 -3.79
CA GLY A 315 3.65 -1.90 -5.01
C GLY A 315 5.12 -2.12 -5.40
N LEU A 316 6.01 -2.15 -4.41
CA LEU A 316 7.43 -2.46 -4.65
C LEU A 316 7.63 -3.91 -5.13
N LEU A 317 6.84 -4.86 -4.62
CA LEU A 317 6.87 -6.25 -5.10
C LEU A 317 6.36 -6.38 -6.54
N ASP A 318 5.37 -5.58 -6.92
CA ASP A 318 4.89 -5.53 -8.31
C ASP A 318 5.98 -4.97 -9.24
N LEU A 319 6.67 -3.91 -8.83
CA LEU A 319 7.82 -3.36 -9.57
C LEU A 319 8.97 -4.37 -9.67
N LEU A 320 9.33 -5.03 -8.56
CA LEU A 320 10.39 -6.05 -8.56
C LEU A 320 10.07 -7.16 -9.58
N ARG A 321 8.85 -7.64 -9.63
CA ARG A 321 8.45 -8.67 -10.59
C ARG A 321 8.43 -8.20 -12.04
N ALA A 322 8.03 -6.95 -12.26
CA ALA A 322 8.03 -6.35 -13.58
C ALA A 322 9.44 -6.16 -14.12
N ILE A 323 10.40 -5.82 -13.25
CA ILE A 323 11.79 -5.52 -13.60
C ILE A 323 12.65 -6.80 -13.59
N HIS A 324 12.47 -7.66 -12.59
CA HIS A 324 13.26 -8.85 -12.30
C HIS A 324 12.37 -10.08 -12.05
N PRO A 325 11.68 -10.61 -13.07
CA PRO A 325 10.83 -11.78 -12.90
C PRO A 325 11.59 -13.03 -12.46
N GLU A 326 12.93 -13.05 -12.64
CA GLU A 326 13.84 -14.13 -12.26
C GLU A 326 14.23 -14.12 -10.77
N ILE A 327 14.05 -13.00 -10.07
CA ILE A 327 14.43 -12.89 -8.65
C ILE A 327 13.36 -13.54 -7.77
N ALA A 328 13.79 -14.52 -6.98
CA ALA A 328 12.90 -15.12 -5.96
C ALA A 328 12.60 -14.09 -4.86
N LEU A 329 11.34 -13.96 -4.50
CA LEU A 329 10.93 -13.06 -3.43
C LEU A 329 11.48 -13.52 -2.08
N PRO A 330 11.98 -12.60 -1.24
CA PRO A 330 12.35 -12.92 0.14
C PRO A 330 11.19 -13.56 0.92
N SER A 331 11.51 -14.52 1.78
CA SER A 331 10.51 -15.13 2.67
C SER A 331 10.01 -14.10 3.69
N GLY A 332 8.73 -14.17 4.05
CA GLY A 332 8.12 -13.29 5.06
C GLY A 332 7.58 -11.97 4.51
N LEU A 333 7.65 -11.75 3.19
CA LEU A 333 6.97 -10.63 2.55
C LEU A 333 5.47 -10.92 2.38
N PRO A 334 4.61 -9.88 2.37
CA PRO A 334 3.19 -10.07 2.08
C PRO A 334 3.00 -10.67 0.69
N SER A 335 1.96 -11.48 0.52
CA SER A 335 1.61 -11.98 -0.80
C SER A 335 1.14 -10.82 -1.68
N PRO A 336 1.57 -10.77 -2.96
CA PRO A 336 1.10 -9.72 -3.87
C PRO A 336 -0.40 -9.80 -4.05
N VAL A 337 -1.03 -8.64 -4.14
CA VAL A 337 -2.42 -8.53 -4.55
C VAL A 337 -2.47 -8.80 -6.06
N PRO A 338 -3.32 -9.70 -6.56
CA PRO A 338 -3.54 -9.84 -8.00
C PRO A 338 -3.89 -8.45 -8.57
N ALA A 339 -3.30 -8.11 -9.72
CA ALA A 339 -3.67 -6.88 -10.43
C ALA A 339 -5.21 -6.82 -10.53
N ALA A 340 -5.80 -5.72 -10.07
CA ALA A 340 -7.24 -5.54 -10.16
C ALA A 340 -7.64 -5.66 -11.63
N SER A 341 -8.51 -6.61 -11.95
CA SER A 341 -9.17 -6.61 -13.25
C SER A 341 -9.84 -5.25 -13.43
N PRO A 342 -9.71 -4.63 -14.62
CA PRO A 342 -10.35 -3.35 -14.87
C PRO A 342 -11.83 -3.48 -14.52
N ALA A 343 -12.29 -2.59 -13.63
CA ALA A 343 -13.71 -2.49 -13.34
C ALA A 343 -14.44 -2.29 -14.66
N ALA A 344 -15.35 -3.20 -14.99
CA ALA A 344 -16.19 -3.05 -16.16
C ALA A 344 -16.90 -1.71 -16.03
N SER A 345 -16.51 -0.74 -16.85
CA SER A 345 -17.23 0.51 -17.01
C SER A 345 -18.63 0.15 -17.48
N THR A 346 -19.59 0.23 -16.59
CA THR A 346 -21.01 0.19 -16.96
C THR A 346 -21.31 1.46 -17.74
N PRO A 347 -21.95 1.35 -18.90
CA PRO A 347 -22.22 2.46 -19.82
C PRO A 347 -23.18 3.51 -19.21
#